data_aafbaad7db0d60432339e38da3f1db6c
#
_entry.id   aafbaad7db0d60432339e38da3f1db6c
#
_cell.length_a   1.000
_cell.length_b   1.000
_cell.length_c   1.000
_cell.angle_alpha   90.00
_cell.angle_beta   90.00
_cell.angle_gamma   90.00
#
_symmetry.space_group_name_H-M   'P 1'
#
loop_
_entity.id
_entity.type
_entity.pdbx_description
1 polymer ?
#
loop_
_entity_poly.entity_id
_entity_poly.type
_entity_poly.pdbx_seq_one_letter_code
_entity_poly.pdbx_strand_id
1 'polypeptide(L)'
;MKKFKISVQRYICILLCIVLYITVLPFSASAEEAKNQTVRVGWYEGTYNTTGPDGKKRGYSYEYQQAVAAHTGWTYEYVEGSWAELMSMLKSGEIDLLGGISYAEERSTSMLFSELPMGEDKYYLYVNPSDTDISASDLIT
;
A
#
# COMPACT_ATOMS: atom_id res chain seq x y z
N MET A 1 31.69 -33.01 48.46
CA MET A 1 31.25 -33.11 47.05
C MET A 1 29.77 -32.70 46.81
N LYS A 2 28.79 -32.93 47.72
CA LYS A 2 27.38 -32.54 47.55
C LYS A 2 27.11 -31.03 47.43
N LYS A 3 27.82 -30.20 48.21
CA LYS A 3 27.63 -28.71 48.18
C LYS A 3 28.04 -28.06 46.86
N PHE A 4 29.04 -28.60 46.16
CA PHE A 4 29.47 -28.05 44.88
C PHE A 4 28.46 -28.31 43.75
N LYS A 5 27.85 -29.52 43.72
CA LYS A 5 26.80 -29.85 42.74
C LYS A 5 25.56 -28.94 42.85
N ILE A 6 25.14 -28.62 44.07
CA ILE A 6 23.96 -27.74 44.31
C ILE A 6 24.24 -26.31 43.82
N SER A 7 25.46 -25.80 43.97
CA SER A 7 25.83 -24.47 43.48
C SER A 7 25.81 -24.40 41.97
N VAL A 8 26.40 -25.34 41.26
CA VAL A 8 26.41 -25.38 39.79
C VAL A 8 25.00 -25.50 39.23
N GLN A 9 24.16 -26.32 39.81
CA GLN A 9 22.78 -26.49 39.38
C GLN A 9 21.94 -25.22 39.53
N ARG A 10 22.18 -24.41 40.58
CA ARG A 10 21.56 -23.09 40.75
C ARG A 10 21.98 -22.11 39.67
N TYR A 11 23.26 -22.05 39.33
CA TYR A 11 23.74 -21.18 38.25
C TYR A 11 23.19 -21.55 36.90
N ILE A 12 23.07 -22.87 36.61
CA ILE A 12 22.44 -23.35 35.37
C ILE A 12 20.97 -22.97 35.27
N CYS A 13 20.20 -23.09 36.38
CA CYS A 13 18.80 -22.65 36.41
C CYS A 13 18.67 -21.14 36.23
N ILE A 14 19.52 -20.32 36.85
CA ILE A 14 19.51 -18.87 36.68
C ILE A 14 19.83 -18.48 35.21
N LEU A 15 20.81 -19.12 34.61
CA LEU A 15 21.21 -18.88 33.22
C LEU A 15 20.10 -19.28 32.23
N LEU A 16 19.42 -20.41 32.47
CA LEU A 16 18.24 -20.82 31.71
C LEU A 16 17.08 -19.84 31.86
N CYS A 17 16.82 -19.33 33.04
CA CYS A 17 15.79 -18.32 33.26
C CYS A 17 16.10 -17.01 32.57
N ILE A 18 17.36 -16.57 32.53
CA ILE A 18 17.80 -15.36 31.82
C ILE A 18 17.65 -15.55 30.32
N VAL A 19 18.02 -16.69 29.78
CA VAL A 19 17.85 -17.02 28.34
C VAL A 19 16.38 -17.04 27.98
N LEU A 20 15.52 -17.65 28.80
CA LEU A 20 14.06 -17.66 28.60
C LEU A 20 13.46 -16.24 28.68
N TYR A 21 13.97 -15.39 29.56
CA TYR A 21 13.50 -14.02 29.69
C TYR A 21 13.85 -13.16 28.48
N ILE A 22 15.03 -13.37 27.88
CA ILE A 22 15.47 -12.66 26.67
C ILE A 22 14.64 -13.08 25.44
N THR A 23 14.17 -14.34 25.35
CA THR A 23 13.36 -14.83 24.23
C THR A 23 11.89 -14.39 24.30
N VAL A 24 11.43 -13.89 25.45
CA VAL A 24 10.05 -13.40 25.67
C VAL A 24 9.96 -11.86 25.50
N LEU A 25 11.07 -11.15 25.23
CA LEU A 25 10.96 -9.74 24.91
C LEU A 25 10.17 -9.57 23.61
N PRO A 26 9.05 -8.85 23.62
CA PRO A 26 8.12 -8.87 22.52
C PRO A 26 8.74 -8.23 21.27
N PHE A 27 8.66 -8.94 20.17
CA PHE A 27 8.84 -8.45 18.81
C PHE A 27 7.74 -7.42 18.41
N SER A 28 7.18 -6.73 19.40
CA SER A 28 6.03 -5.82 19.24
C SER A 28 6.40 -4.44 18.71
N ALA A 29 7.68 -4.08 18.68
CA ALA A 29 8.09 -2.72 18.29
C ALA A 29 7.79 -2.39 16.82
N SER A 30 7.94 -3.36 15.91
CA SER A 30 7.74 -3.10 14.48
C SER A 30 6.28 -2.91 14.05
N ALA A 31 5.33 -3.53 14.76
CA ALA A 31 3.91 -3.43 14.41
C ALA A 31 3.28 -2.12 14.93
N GLU A 32 3.80 -1.55 16.00
CA GLU A 32 3.28 -0.30 16.58
C GLU A 32 3.85 0.93 15.85
N GLU A 33 5.08 0.85 15.36
CA GLU A 33 5.69 1.91 14.56
C GLU A 33 5.03 2.03 13.18
N ALA A 34 4.62 0.92 12.57
CA ALA A 34 3.84 0.90 11.33
C ALA A 34 2.43 1.50 11.51
N LYS A 35 1.87 1.42 12.72
CA LYS A 35 0.49 1.83 13.01
C LYS A 35 0.25 3.34 13.08
N ASN A 36 1.31 4.16 13.12
CA ASN A 36 1.22 5.63 13.20
C ASN A 36 2.03 6.30 12.07
N GLN A 37 2.27 5.60 10.98
CA GLN A 37 3.06 6.15 9.87
C GLN A 37 2.22 7.14 9.06
N THR A 38 2.79 8.32 8.80
CA THR A 38 2.25 9.26 7.82
C THR A 38 2.76 8.85 6.44
N VAL A 39 1.83 8.68 5.49
CA VAL A 39 2.09 8.27 4.12
C VAL A 39 1.67 9.41 3.19
N ARG A 40 2.60 9.92 2.38
CA ARG A 40 2.34 10.97 1.40
C ARG A 40 1.73 10.35 0.16
N VAL A 41 0.49 10.72 -0.14
CA VAL A 41 -0.30 10.13 -1.21
C VAL A 41 -0.50 11.15 -2.32
N GLY A 42 -0.10 10.80 -3.55
CA GLY A 42 -0.37 11.63 -4.71
C GLY A 42 -1.88 11.71 -5.00
N TRP A 43 -2.37 12.94 -5.22
CA TRP A 43 -3.76 13.20 -5.56
C TRP A 43 -3.89 13.97 -6.88
N TYR A 44 -4.63 13.42 -7.82
CA TYR A 44 -5.01 14.06 -9.07
C TYR A 44 -6.51 13.91 -9.32
N GLU A 45 -7.12 14.89 -9.95
CA GLU A 45 -8.53 14.84 -10.32
C GLU A 45 -8.75 13.88 -11.50
N GLY A 46 -9.78 13.06 -11.41
CA GLY A 46 -10.10 12.09 -12.45
C GLY A 46 -11.37 11.30 -12.15
N THR A 47 -11.61 10.26 -12.91
CA THR A 47 -12.83 9.43 -12.80
C THR A 47 -12.99 8.82 -11.40
N TYR A 48 -11.90 8.45 -10.77
CA TYR A 48 -11.89 7.75 -9.47
C TYR A 48 -11.54 8.66 -8.30
N ASN A 49 -11.11 9.90 -8.56
CA ASN A 49 -10.66 10.87 -7.59
C ASN A 49 -11.33 12.20 -7.85
N THR A 50 -12.06 12.72 -6.90
CA THR A 50 -12.71 14.02 -7.01
C THR A 50 -12.56 14.81 -5.72
N THR A 51 -12.37 16.13 -5.85
CA THR A 51 -12.43 17.05 -4.73
C THR A 51 -13.73 17.84 -4.83
N GLY A 52 -14.55 17.75 -3.79
CA GLY A 52 -15.83 18.46 -3.75
C GLY A 52 -15.66 19.98 -3.55
N PRO A 53 -16.72 20.76 -3.74
CA PRO A 53 -16.69 22.22 -3.53
C PRO A 53 -16.39 22.61 -2.07
N ASP A 54 -16.53 21.69 -1.14
CA ASP A 54 -16.15 21.81 0.28
C ASP A 54 -14.69 21.44 0.56
N GLY A 55 -13.88 21.19 -0.48
CA GLY A 55 -12.48 20.78 -0.39
C GLY A 55 -12.28 19.32 0.06
N LYS A 56 -13.34 18.54 0.21
CA LYS A 56 -13.21 17.15 0.66
C LYS A 56 -12.95 16.23 -0.51
N LYS A 57 -11.98 15.35 -0.32
CA LYS A 57 -11.65 14.27 -1.24
C LYS A 57 -12.72 13.19 -1.23
N ARG A 58 -13.05 12.67 -2.39
CA ARG A 58 -14.10 11.67 -2.63
C ARG A 58 -13.72 10.77 -3.79
N GLY A 59 -14.48 9.70 -3.97
CA GLY A 59 -14.36 8.78 -5.08
C GLY A 59 -13.76 7.45 -4.66
N TYR A 60 -13.80 6.50 -5.60
CA TYR A 60 -13.40 5.12 -5.34
C TYR A 60 -12.00 4.99 -4.76
N SER A 61 -11.02 5.71 -5.33
CA SER A 61 -9.64 5.66 -4.82
C SER A 61 -9.52 6.19 -3.40
N TYR A 62 -10.24 7.27 -3.08
CA TYR A 62 -10.24 7.81 -1.72
C TYR A 62 -10.82 6.81 -0.72
N GLU A 63 -11.97 6.23 -1.02
CA GLU A 63 -12.63 5.26 -0.15
C GLU A 63 -11.78 4.00 0.04
N TYR A 64 -11.16 3.51 -1.03
CA TYR A 64 -10.22 2.40 -0.95
C TYR A 64 -9.01 2.72 -0.05
N GLN A 65 -8.40 3.88 -0.22
CA GLN A 65 -7.29 4.33 0.62
C GLN A 65 -7.72 4.45 2.09
N GLN A 66 -8.92 4.99 2.38
CA GLN A 66 -9.43 5.06 3.76
C GLN A 66 -9.63 3.67 4.38
N ALA A 67 -10.06 2.69 3.60
CA ALA A 67 -10.17 1.31 4.06
C ALA A 67 -8.79 0.71 4.38
N VAL A 68 -7.78 0.98 3.55
CA VAL A 68 -6.39 0.57 3.82
C VAL A 68 -5.87 1.25 5.08
N ALA A 69 -6.11 2.56 5.25
CA ALA A 69 -5.70 3.30 6.45
C ALA A 69 -6.34 2.74 7.72
N ALA A 70 -7.62 2.39 7.67
CA ALA A 70 -8.31 1.77 8.80
C ALA A 70 -7.71 0.41 9.20
N HIS A 71 -7.14 -0.32 8.23
CA HIS A 71 -6.51 -1.61 8.48
C HIS A 71 -5.05 -1.47 8.95
N THR A 72 -4.28 -0.57 8.35
CA THR A 72 -2.86 -0.38 8.63
C THR A 72 -2.58 0.57 9.80
N GLY A 73 -3.53 1.47 10.10
CA GLY A 73 -3.34 2.57 11.04
C GLY A 73 -2.55 3.74 10.43
N TRP A 74 -2.37 3.78 9.11
CA TRP A 74 -1.69 4.88 8.43
C TRP A 74 -2.51 6.16 8.48
N THR A 75 -1.82 7.30 8.47
CA THR A 75 -2.40 8.62 8.25
C THR A 75 -1.93 9.15 6.90
N TYR A 76 -2.86 9.63 6.07
CA TYR A 76 -2.51 10.13 4.74
C TYR A 76 -2.36 11.63 4.70
N GLU A 77 -1.26 12.07 4.06
CA GLU A 77 -1.03 13.43 3.63
C GLU A 77 -1.13 13.48 2.10
N TYR A 78 -2.13 14.19 1.58
CA TYR A 78 -2.37 14.26 0.15
C TYR A 78 -1.56 15.38 -0.50
N VAL A 79 -0.78 15.00 -1.53
CA VAL A 79 0.01 15.91 -2.36
C VAL A 79 -0.67 16.03 -3.71
N GLU A 80 -1.17 17.23 -4.02
CA GLU A 80 -1.89 17.50 -5.27
C GLU A 80 -0.92 17.82 -6.41
N GLY A 81 -1.24 17.34 -7.61
CA GLY A 81 -0.45 17.59 -8.80
C GLY A 81 -1.05 16.93 -10.04
N SER A 82 -0.47 17.24 -11.18
CA SER A 82 -0.78 16.52 -12.43
C SER A 82 -0.26 15.09 -12.36
N TRP A 83 -0.84 14.21 -13.17
CA TRP A 83 -0.38 12.82 -13.29
C TRP A 83 1.14 12.71 -13.54
N ALA A 84 1.69 13.53 -14.45
CA ALA A 84 3.10 13.49 -14.79
C ALA A 84 4.01 13.92 -13.61
N GLU A 85 3.62 14.95 -12.89
CA GLU A 85 4.33 15.42 -11.68
C GLU A 85 4.32 14.36 -10.60
N LEU A 86 3.14 13.81 -10.28
CA LEU A 86 3.01 12.78 -9.24
C LEU A 86 3.76 11.50 -9.58
N MET A 87 3.81 11.09 -10.86
CA MET A 87 4.64 9.98 -11.31
C MET A 87 6.13 10.26 -11.13
N SER A 88 6.58 11.49 -11.33
CA SER A 88 7.96 11.89 -11.06
C SER A 88 8.25 11.89 -9.56
N MET A 89 7.36 12.45 -8.75
CA MET A 89 7.48 12.51 -7.29
C MET A 89 7.48 11.11 -6.66
N LEU A 90 6.70 10.16 -7.20
CA LEU A 90 6.73 8.78 -6.74
C LEU A 90 8.10 8.13 -7.00
N LYS A 91 8.67 8.35 -8.18
CA LYS A 91 10.00 7.82 -8.55
C LYS A 91 11.12 8.44 -7.74
N SER A 92 11.02 9.72 -7.39
CA SER A 92 12.02 10.41 -6.55
C SER A 92 11.86 10.16 -5.06
N GLY A 93 10.72 9.57 -4.63
CA GLY A 93 10.41 9.35 -3.22
C GLY A 93 9.88 10.60 -2.51
N GLU A 94 9.45 11.61 -3.25
CA GLU A 94 8.77 12.79 -2.70
C GLU A 94 7.34 12.47 -2.24
N ILE A 95 6.69 11.48 -2.87
CA ILE A 95 5.49 10.83 -2.37
C ILE A 95 5.73 9.33 -2.21
N ASP A 96 4.96 8.71 -1.33
CA ASP A 96 5.13 7.32 -0.95
C ASP A 96 4.15 6.40 -1.68
N LEU A 97 2.99 6.92 -2.10
CA LEU A 97 1.91 6.15 -2.69
C LEU A 97 1.19 6.95 -3.78
N LEU A 98 0.83 6.27 -4.86
CA LEU A 98 -0.01 6.81 -5.92
C LEU A 98 -1.00 5.74 -6.38
N GLY A 99 -2.28 6.00 -6.27
CA GLY A 99 -3.34 5.09 -6.68
C GLY A 99 -3.72 5.25 -8.16
N GLY A 100 -4.39 4.21 -8.72
CA GLY A 100 -4.92 4.26 -10.08
C GLY A 100 -3.86 4.09 -11.18
N ILE A 101 -2.70 3.52 -10.85
CA ILE A 101 -1.65 3.20 -11.83
C ILE A 101 -1.89 1.80 -12.39
N SER A 102 -2.05 1.68 -13.71
CA SER A 102 -2.09 0.38 -14.37
C SER A 102 -0.72 -0.30 -14.29
N TYR A 103 -0.73 -1.60 -13.99
CA TYR A 103 0.49 -2.38 -14.04
C TYR A 103 1.08 -2.37 -15.44
N ALA A 104 2.39 -2.21 -15.52
CA ALA A 104 3.18 -2.43 -16.72
C ALA A 104 4.58 -2.91 -16.28
N GLU A 105 5.12 -3.89 -17.01
CA GLU A 105 6.44 -4.47 -16.70
C GLU A 105 7.55 -3.40 -16.68
N GLU A 106 7.48 -2.46 -17.60
CA GLU A 106 8.39 -1.32 -17.67
C GLU A 106 8.35 -0.47 -16.38
N ARG A 107 7.17 -0.28 -15.80
CA ARG A 107 7.00 0.49 -14.56
C ARG A 107 7.48 -0.27 -13.34
N SER A 108 7.35 -1.58 -13.32
CA SER A 108 7.77 -2.42 -12.19
C SER A 108 9.28 -2.38 -11.92
N THR A 109 10.07 -1.87 -12.86
CA THR A 109 11.51 -1.64 -12.66
C THR A 109 11.83 -0.44 -11.76
N SER A 110 10.87 0.49 -11.60
CA SER A 110 11.06 1.76 -10.90
C SER A 110 10.08 2.02 -9.76
N MET A 111 9.07 1.17 -9.59
CA MET A 111 8.08 1.26 -8.52
C MET A 111 7.55 -0.12 -8.14
N LEU A 112 7.08 -0.27 -6.91
CA LEU A 112 6.43 -1.48 -6.43
C LEU A 112 4.93 -1.39 -6.68
N PHE A 113 4.33 -2.50 -7.08
CA PHE A 113 2.90 -2.67 -7.20
C PHE A 113 2.37 -3.56 -6.09
N SER A 114 1.13 -3.33 -5.65
CA SER A 114 0.42 -4.25 -4.76
C SER A 114 0.20 -5.59 -5.46
N GLU A 115 0.21 -6.68 -4.69
CA GLU A 115 -0.07 -8.04 -5.24
C GLU A 115 -1.48 -8.14 -5.82
N LEU A 116 -2.45 -7.47 -5.19
CA LEU A 116 -3.83 -7.43 -5.66
C LEU A 116 -4.13 -6.06 -6.24
N PRO A 117 -4.83 -5.99 -7.39
CA PRO A 117 -5.23 -4.74 -7.97
C PRO A 117 -6.28 -4.04 -7.09
N MET A 118 -6.26 -2.72 -7.10
CA MET A 118 -7.29 -1.89 -6.48
C MET A 118 -8.66 -2.07 -7.16
N GLY A 119 -8.67 -2.40 -8.46
CA GLY A 119 -9.85 -2.64 -9.27
C GLY A 119 -9.47 -3.07 -10.68
N GLU A 120 -10.47 -3.37 -11.48
CA GLU A 120 -10.33 -3.75 -12.89
C GLU A 120 -11.17 -2.83 -13.75
N ASP A 121 -10.58 -2.30 -14.80
CA ASP A 121 -11.28 -1.51 -15.82
C ASP A 121 -11.54 -2.34 -17.06
N LYS A 122 -12.74 -2.16 -17.63
CA LYS A 122 -13.11 -2.76 -18.91
C LYS A 122 -13.29 -1.66 -19.94
N TYR A 123 -12.59 -1.79 -21.04
CA TYR A 123 -12.66 -0.85 -22.15
C TYR A 123 -13.41 -1.50 -23.31
N TYR A 124 -14.31 -0.72 -23.92
CA TYR A 124 -15.10 -1.15 -25.07
C TYR A 124 -14.88 -0.18 -26.23
N LEU A 125 -14.80 -0.71 -27.42
CA LEU A 125 -14.86 0.11 -28.62
C LEU A 125 -16.35 0.40 -28.94
N TYR A 126 -16.63 1.65 -29.22
CA TYR A 126 -17.96 2.10 -29.60
C TYR A 126 -17.96 2.54 -31.04
N VAL A 127 -18.97 2.14 -31.77
CA VAL A 127 -19.22 2.58 -33.14
C VAL A 127 -20.56 3.31 -33.20
N ASN A 128 -20.72 4.21 -34.20
CA ASN A 128 -22.00 4.86 -34.41
C ASN A 128 -23.03 3.79 -34.84
N PRO A 129 -24.19 3.68 -34.17
CA PRO A 129 -25.21 2.68 -34.54
C PRO A 129 -25.78 2.86 -35.94
N SER A 130 -25.59 4.02 -36.56
CA SER A 130 -25.97 4.27 -37.98
C SER A 130 -24.88 3.84 -38.98
N ASP A 131 -23.72 3.43 -38.50
CA ASP A 131 -22.65 2.93 -39.37
C ASP A 131 -22.88 1.45 -39.64
N THR A 132 -23.29 1.13 -40.88
CA THR A 132 -23.59 -0.24 -41.28
C THR A 132 -22.37 -0.98 -41.87
N ASP A 133 -21.26 -0.27 -42.02
CA ASP A 133 -20.05 -0.81 -42.65
C ASP A 133 -19.10 -1.43 -41.62
N ILE A 134 -19.35 -1.20 -40.32
CA ILE A 134 -18.57 -1.76 -39.24
C ILE A 134 -19.44 -2.74 -38.43
N SER A 135 -19.01 -3.99 -38.36
CA SER A 135 -19.65 -5.02 -37.54
C SER A 135 -18.82 -5.34 -36.29
N ALA A 136 -19.45 -5.92 -35.27
CA ALA A 136 -18.75 -6.37 -34.06
C ALA A 136 -17.64 -7.40 -34.37
N SER A 137 -17.78 -8.16 -35.47
CA SER A 137 -16.76 -9.12 -35.93
C SER A 137 -15.48 -8.47 -36.46
N ASP A 138 -15.58 -7.24 -36.96
CA ASP A 138 -14.43 -6.50 -37.50
C ASP A 138 -13.51 -5.96 -36.38
N LEU A 139 -14.02 -5.94 -35.14
CA LEU A 139 -13.32 -5.43 -33.93
C LEU A 139 -12.55 -6.51 -33.18
N ILE A 140 -12.59 -7.77 -33.63
CA ILE A 140 -12.08 -8.95 -32.88
C ILE A 140 -10.85 -9.57 -33.61
N THR A 141 -10.17 -8.86 -34.45
CA THR A 141 -8.95 -9.37 -35.14
C THR A 141 -7.68 -8.99 -34.43
#